data_b936e3ec05a2b2897d2248bd23e9ff52
#
_entry.id   b936e3ec05a2b2897d2248bd23e9ff52
#
_cell.length_a   1.000
_cell.length_b   1.000
_cell.length_c   1.000
_cell.angle_alpha   90.00
_cell.angle_beta   90.00
_cell.angle_gamma   90.00
#
_symmetry.space_group_name_H-M   'P 1'
#
loop_
_entity.id
_entity.type
_entity.pdbx_description
1 polymer ?
#
loop_
_entity_poly.entity_id
_entity_poly.type
_entity_poly.pdbx_seq_one_letter_code
_entity_poly.pdbx_strand_id
1 'polypeptide(L)'
;MLRATILTAIAAAALAGCTTTTAGSGAAAGRSATAPLRTAAGTDVGTVTATQTANGIQIRVDARGMPAGVHGAHVHTIGRCDAPDFTTAGGHWNPTSKQHGTSNPAGPHAGDAPNLTIGADGTGSVTVELPAGTMDGLLDADGAAFVIHANADDYKTDPSGNSGGRIACGVFAAA
;
A
#
# COMPACT_ATOMS: atom_id res chain seq x y z
N MET A 1 16.66 88.98 -3.50
CA MET A 1 15.54 88.21 -3.07
C MET A 1 15.63 86.83 -3.74
N LEU A 2 16.20 85.86 -3.03
CA LEU A 2 16.48 84.51 -3.56
C LEU A 2 15.40 83.56 -3.06
N ARG A 3 14.60 82.95 -3.94
CA ARG A 3 13.60 81.96 -3.59
C ARG A 3 14.23 80.55 -3.69
N ALA A 4 14.34 79.87 -2.57
CA ALA A 4 14.76 78.49 -2.54
C ALA A 4 13.55 77.58 -2.75
N THR A 5 13.62 76.73 -3.76
CA THR A 5 12.64 75.69 -4.03
C THR A 5 13.14 74.39 -3.38
N ILE A 6 12.35 73.84 -2.45
CA ILE A 6 12.62 72.56 -1.78
C ILE A 6 11.94 71.47 -2.59
N LEU A 7 12.72 70.55 -3.18
CA LEU A 7 12.24 69.30 -3.80
C LEU A 7 12.11 68.22 -2.71
N THR A 8 10.88 67.77 -2.47
CA THR A 8 10.58 66.64 -1.60
C THR A 8 10.64 65.36 -2.43
N ALA A 9 11.62 64.48 -2.15
CA ALA A 9 11.69 63.15 -2.76
C ALA A 9 10.84 62.17 -1.95
N ILE A 10 9.83 61.59 -2.58
CA ILE A 10 9.03 60.52 -2.00
C ILE A 10 9.67 59.18 -2.33
N ALA A 11 10.19 58.49 -1.33
CA ALA A 11 10.70 57.13 -1.47
C ALA A 11 9.58 56.13 -1.38
N ALA A 12 9.24 55.44 -2.44
CA ALA A 12 8.30 54.32 -2.44
C ALA A 12 9.04 53.06 -1.97
N ALA A 13 8.68 52.56 -0.77
CA ALA A 13 9.10 51.25 -0.29
C ALA A 13 8.27 50.15 -0.90
N ALA A 14 8.85 49.33 -1.77
CA ALA A 14 8.22 48.12 -2.29
C ALA A 14 8.36 46.99 -1.24
N LEU A 15 7.25 46.61 -0.63
CA LEU A 15 7.18 45.38 0.19
C LEU A 15 7.15 44.18 -0.75
N ALA A 16 8.26 43.47 -0.85
CA ALA A 16 8.31 42.13 -1.46
C ALA A 16 7.67 41.14 -0.48
N GLY A 17 6.41 40.79 -0.73
CA GLY A 17 5.73 39.71 -0.02
C GLY A 17 6.31 38.37 -0.42
N CYS A 18 7.09 37.71 0.46
CA CYS A 18 7.42 36.30 0.32
C CYS A 18 6.17 35.46 0.55
N THR A 19 5.52 35.01 -0.51
CA THR A 19 4.51 33.94 -0.42
C THR A 19 5.27 32.62 -0.20
N THR A 20 5.33 32.16 1.05
CA THR A 20 5.70 30.78 1.36
C THR A 20 4.58 29.88 0.90
N THR A 21 4.72 29.29 -0.29
CA THR A 21 3.90 28.15 -0.70
C THR A 21 4.30 26.97 0.19
N THR A 22 3.51 26.68 1.21
CA THR A 22 3.52 25.41 1.92
C THR A 22 3.07 24.36 0.89
N ALA A 23 4.01 23.62 0.32
CA ALA A 23 3.69 22.40 -0.41
C ALA A 23 3.15 21.42 0.62
N GLY A 24 1.83 21.37 0.75
CA GLY A 24 1.16 20.29 1.44
C GLY A 24 1.51 19.01 0.69
N SER A 25 2.24 18.09 1.31
CA SER A 25 2.46 16.74 0.82
C SER A 25 1.16 15.94 0.96
N GLY A 26 0.12 16.36 0.23
CA GLY A 26 -1.02 15.50 -0.06
C GLY A 26 -0.50 14.39 -0.97
N ALA A 27 -0.57 13.15 -0.52
CA ALA A 27 -0.30 12.01 -1.40
C ALA A 27 -1.10 12.21 -2.69
N ALA A 28 -0.42 12.28 -3.84
CA ALA A 28 -1.09 12.55 -5.11
C ALA A 28 -2.06 11.39 -5.39
N ALA A 29 -3.35 11.64 -5.30
CA ALA A 29 -4.38 10.69 -5.65
C ALA A 29 -4.16 10.23 -7.11
N GLY A 30 -4.24 8.91 -7.36
CA GLY A 30 -4.07 8.33 -8.68
C GLY A 30 -2.71 7.68 -8.95
N ARG A 31 -1.70 7.78 -8.03
CA ARG A 31 -0.51 6.93 -8.15
C ARG A 31 -0.91 5.48 -8.01
N SER A 32 -0.33 4.61 -8.84
CA SER A 32 -0.62 3.18 -8.81
C SER A 32 0.64 2.32 -8.86
N ALA A 33 0.50 1.10 -8.35
CA ALA A 33 1.50 0.06 -8.43
C ALA A 33 0.81 -1.27 -8.76
N THR A 34 1.54 -2.18 -9.41
CA THR A 34 1.04 -3.52 -9.74
C THR A 34 1.98 -4.59 -9.22
N ALA A 35 1.40 -5.75 -8.84
CA ALA A 35 2.14 -6.92 -8.41
C ALA A 35 1.59 -8.15 -9.16
N PRO A 36 2.29 -8.65 -10.21
CA PRO A 36 1.94 -9.90 -10.86
C PRO A 36 2.10 -11.08 -9.89
N LEU A 37 1.00 -11.80 -9.64
CA LEU A 37 0.99 -12.94 -8.73
C LEU A 37 1.53 -14.21 -9.41
N ARG A 38 2.45 -14.90 -8.73
CA ARG A 38 3.01 -16.17 -9.18
C ARG A 38 3.06 -17.20 -8.07
N THR A 39 2.84 -18.45 -8.42
CA THR A 39 3.12 -19.60 -7.53
C THR A 39 4.62 -19.84 -7.41
N ALA A 40 5.03 -20.70 -6.46
CA ALA A 40 6.42 -21.11 -6.31
C ALA A 40 6.99 -21.79 -7.57
N ALA A 41 6.15 -22.39 -8.40
CA ALA A 41 6.53 -22.95 -9.70
C ALA A 41 6.65 -21.90 -10.82
N GLY A 42 6.42 -20.60 -10.51
CA GLY A 42 6.47 -19.51 -11.48
C GLY A 42 5.21 -19.34 -12.32
N THR A 43 4.15 -20.13 -12.06
CA THR A 43 2.88 -20.01 -12.79
C THR A 43 2.21 -18.68 -12.44
N ASP A 44 1.80 -17.94 -13.46
CA ASP A 44 1.01 -16.71 -13.31
C ASP A 44 -0.40 -17.05 -12.84
N VAL A 45 -0.81 -16.44 -11.72
CA VAL A 45 -2.12 -16.70 -11.08
C VAL A 45 -2.89 -15.41 -10.83
N GLY A 46 -2.51 -14.31 -11.43
CA GLY A 46 -3.28 -13.07 -11.35
C GLY A 46 -2.45 -11.81 -11.18
N THR A 47 -3.12 -10.75 -10.76
CA THR A 47 -2.50 -9.43 -10.55
C THR A 47 -3.15 -8.73 -9.38
N VAL A 48 -2.34 -8.02 -8.63
CA VAL A 48 -2.81 -7.05 -7.63
C VAL A 48 -2.51 -5.65 -8.13
N THR A 49 -3.48 -4.76 -8.00
CA THR A 49 -3.31 -3.33 -8.27
C THR A 49 -3.50 -2.57 -6.96
N ALA A 50 -2.54 -1.73 -6.63
CA ALA A 50 -2.63 -0.75 -5.55
C ALA A 50 -2.82 0.64 -6.14
N THR A 51 -3.76 1.42 -5.61
CA THR A 51 -4.02 2.79 -6.05
C THR A 51 -4.09 3.70 -4.83
N GLN A 52 -3.33 4.79 -4.83
CA GLN A 52 -3.38 5.79 -3.77
C GLN A 52 -4.73 6.52 -3.83
N THR A 53 -5.43 6.54 -2.72
CA THR A 53 -6.68 7.29 -2.53
C THR A 53 -6.49 8.43 -1.51
N ALA A 54 -7.52 9.20 -1.26
CA ALA A 54 -7.50 10.22 -0.22
C ALA A 54 -7.47 9.60 1.20
N ASN A 55 -7.89 8.34 1.34
CA ASN A 55 -8.07 7.67 2.64
C ASN A 55 -7.03 6.58 2.92
N GLY A 56 -6.10 6.32 1.99
CA GLY A 56 -5.13 5.23 2.13
C GLY A 56 -4.75 4.64 0.78
N ILE A 57 -4.62 3.33 0.71
CA ILE A 57 -4.39 2.58 -0.52
C ILE A 57 -5.58 1.66 -0.78
N GLN A 58 -6.17 1.75 -1.95
CA GLN A 58 -7.09 0.73 -2.44
C GLN A 58 -6.28 -0.41 -3.07
N ILE A 59 -6.49 -1.63 -2.59
CA ILE A 59 -5.95 -2.86 -3.16
C ILE A 59 -7.06 -3.58 -3.91
N ARG A 60 -6.82 -3.91 -5.18
CA ARG A 60 -7.65 -4.80 -5.99
C ARG A 60 -6.85 -6.04 -6.35
N VAL A 61 -7.40 -7.20 -6.02
CA VAL A 61 -6.85 -8.51 -6.37
C VAL A 61 -7.73 -9.13 -7.44
N ASP A 62 -7.13 -9.59 -8.53
CA ASP A 62 -7.78 -10.40 -9.57
C ASP A 62 -6.96 -11.69 -9.72
N ALA A 63 -7.48 -12.81 -9.19
CA ALA A 63 -6.81 -14.11 -9.16
C ALA A 63 -7.45 -15.10 -10.13
N ARG A 64 -6.63 -16.02 -10.65
CA ARG A 64 -7.03 -17.10 -11.55
C ARG A 64 -6.15 -18.33 -11.37
N GLY A 65 -6.67 -19.51 -11.72
CA GLY A 65 -5.90 -20.76 -11.63
C GLY A 65 -5.48 -21.12 -10.21
N MET A 66 -6.20 -20.60 -9.21
CA MET A 66 -5.94 -20.84 -7.79
C MET A 66 -6.82 -21.98 -7.29
N PRO A 67 -6.40 -22.69 -6.23
CA PRO A 67 -7.27 -23.65 -5.55
C PRO A 67 -8.56 -22.98 -5.08
N ALA A 68 -9.71 -23.65 -5.29
CA ALA A 68 -10.99 -23.17 -4.77
C ALA A 68 -10.98 -23.16 -3.23
N GLY A 69 -11.53 -22.11 -2.63
CA GLY A 69 -11.56 -21.95 -1.17
C GLY A 69 -11.47 -20.51 -0.71
N VAL A 70 -11.29 -20.35 0.58
CA VAL A 70 -11.08 -19.05 1.24
C VAL A 70 -9.62 -18.94 1.66
N HIS A 71 -8.95 -17.90 1.28
CA HIS A 71 -7.51 -17.69 1.43
C HIS A 71 -7.21 -16.38 2.12
N GLY A 72 -6.36 -16.38 3.14
CA GLY A 72 -5.76 -15.16 3.69
C GLY A 72 -4.98 -14.42 2.61
N ALA A 73 -5.05 -13.10 2.62
CA ALA A 73 -4.46 -12.25 1.60
C ALA A 73 -3.91 -10.99 2.25
N HIS A 74 -2.60 -10.73 2.14
CA HIS A 74 -1.96 -9.67 2.89
C HIS A 74 -0.86 -8.98 2.10
N VAL A 75 -0.64 -7.69 2.39
CA VAL A 75 0.59 -6.99 2.00
C VAL A 75 1.70 -7.36 3.00
N HIS A 76 2.84 -7.77 2.49
CA HIS A 76 4.05 -8.11 3.24
C HIS A 76 5.11 -7.01 3.11
N THR A 77 5.99 -6.93 4.12
CA THR A 77 6.88 -5.78 4.34
C THR A 77 8.10 -5.71 3.43
N ILE A 78 8.42 -6.77 2.66
CA ILE A 78 9.61 -6.81 1.80
C ILE A 78 9.20 -7.16 0.37
N GLY A 79 9.69 -6.39 -0.61
CA GLY A 79 9.46 -6.60 -2.04
C GLY A 79 10.25 -7.78 -2.62
N ARG A 80 10.10 -8.98 -2.02
CA ARG A 80 10.76 -10.21 -2.46
C ARG A 80 9.83 -11.40 -2.39
N CYS A 81 9.87 -12.25 -3.43
CA CYS A 81 9.05 -13.45 -3.58
C CYS A 81 9.91 -14.66 -3.96
N ASP A 82 10.89 -15.01 -3.13
CA ASP A 82 11.78 -16.13 -3.44
C ASP A 82 11.07 -17.47 -3.13
N ALA A 83 11.06 -18.37 -4.12
CA ALA A 83 10.57 -19.73 -3.96
C ALA A 83 11.51 -20.54 -3.01
N PRO A 84 11.01 -21.63 -2.35
CA PRO A 84 9.68 -22.23 -2.57
C PRO A 84 8.56 -21.69 -1.68
N ASP A 85 8.87 -20.97 -0.60
CA ASP A 85 7.94 -20.66 0.49
C ASP A 85 7.63 -19.17 0.67
N PHE A 86 8.28 -18.30 -0.16
CA PHE A 86 8.10 -16.86 -0.14
C PHE A 86 8.38 -16.18 1.22
N THR A 87 9.15 -16.82 2.09
CA THR A 87 9.51 -16.27 3.41
C THR A 87 10.29 -14.96 3.30
N THR A 88 10.97 -14.75 2.17
CA THR A 88 11.70 -13.51 1.86
C THR A 88 10.82 -12.26 1.75
N ALA A 89 9.50 -12.41 1.59
CA ALA A 89 8.56 -11.28 1.68
C ALA A 89 8.42 -10.72 3.12
N GLY A 90 8.99 -11.39 4.12
CA GLY A 90 8.93 -10.96 5.52
C GLY A 90 7.57 -11.20 6.17
N GLY A 91 7.25 -10.44 7.22
CA GLY A 91 5.96 -10.42 7.89
C GLY A 91 4.95 -9.52 7.19
N HIS A 92 3.74 -9.39 7.76
CA HIS A 92 2.76 -8.43 7.26
C HIS A 92 3.28 -7.00 7.34
N TRP A 93 2.89 -6.17 6.38
CA TRP A 93 3.25 -4.75 6.36
C TRP A 93 2.63 -4.01 7.54
N ASN A 94 3.47 -3.58 8.48
CA ASN A 94 3.04 -3.09 9.79
C ASN A 94 3.83 -1.86 10.27
N PRO A 95 3.77 -0.73 9.56
CA PRO A 95 4.51 0.48 9.91
C PRO A 95 4.06 1.09 11.25
N THR A 96 2.90 0.71 11.76
CA THR A 96 2.31 1.25 13.00
C THR A 96 2.44 0.33 14.20
N SER A 97 3.18 -0.79 14.09
CA SER A 97 3.45 -1.75 15.17
C SER A 97 2.18 -2.24 15.89
N LYS A 98 1.13 -2.56 15.11
CA LYS A 98 -0.11 -3.17 15.59
C LYS A 98 0.01 -4.69 15.68
N GLN A 99 -0.96 -5.35 16.26
CA GLN A 99 -1.13 -6.79 16.14
C GLN A 99 -1.95 -7.14 14.90
N HIS A 100 -1.95 -8.44 14.54
CA HIS A 100 -2.72 -8.91 13.40
C HIS A 100 -4.22 -8.90 13.68
N GLY A 101 -4.97 -8.55 12.62
CA GLY A 101 -6.38 -8.87 12.46
C GLY A 101 -7.36 -7.75 12.76
N THR A 102 -8.35 -7.63 11.88
CA THR A 102 -9.42 -6.61 11.97
C THR A 102 -10.39 -6.88 13.12
N SER A 103 -10.42 -8.10 13.66
CA SER A 103 -11.20 -8.49 14.85
C SER A 103 -10.37 -8.47 16.15
N ASN A 104 -9.08 -8.08 16.08
CA ASN A 104 -8.22 -7.93 17.24
C ASN A 104 -8.25 -6.46 17.71
N PRO A 105 -8.57 -6.18 19.00
CA PRO A 105 -8.59 -4.81 19.52
C PRO A 105 -7.25 -4.06 19.40
N ALA A 106 -6.13 -4.78 19.31
CA ALA A 106 -4.80 -4.22 19.14
C ALA A 106 -4.32 -4.17 17.68
N GLY A 107 -5.18 -4.58 16.73
CA GLY A 107 -4.93 -4.58 15.30
C GLY A 107 -5.67 -3.46 14.56
N PRO A 108 -5.75 -3.60 13.24
CA PRO A 108 -4.99 -4.50 12.38
C PRO A 108 -3.61 -3.96 11.99
N HIS A 109 -2.79 -4.81 11.31
CA HIS A 109 -1.66 -4.33 10.52
C HIS A 109 -2.13 -3.48 9.35
N ALA A 110 -1.26 -2.63 8.81
CA ALA A 110 -1.59 -1.86 7.60
C ALA A 110 -1.81 -2.76 6.37
N GLY A 111 -1.19 -3.94 6.35
CA GLY A 111 -1.27 -4.90 5.25
C GLY A 111 -2.39 -5.96 5.38
N ASP A 112 -3.19 -5.93 6.44
CA ASP A 112 -4.24 -6.93 6.65
C ASP A 112 -5.45 -6.66 5.74
N ALA A 113 -5.56 -7.43 4.66
CA ALA A 113 -6.70 -7.39 3.76
C ALA A 113 -7.73 -8.49 4.12
N PRO A 114 -8.98 -8.37 3.68
CA PRO A 114 -9.95 -9.44 3.85
C PRO A 114 -9.58 -10.68 3.04
N ASN A 115 -10.07 -11.82 3.47
CA ASN A 115 -9.91 -13.07 2.76
C ASN A 115 -10.34 -12.96 1.28
N LEU A 116 -9.57 -13.59 0.42
CA LEU A 116 -9.89 -13.80 -0.98
C LEU A 116 -10.67 -15.12 -1.13
N THR A 117 -11.86 -15.05 -1.66
CA THR A 117 -12.63 -16.27 -2.01
C THR A 117 -12.36 -16.64 -3.47
N ILE A 118 -11.91 -17.88 -3.68
CA ILE A 118 -11.69 -18.48 -5.00
C ILE A 118 -12.83 -19.44 -5.29
N GLY A 119 -13.52 -19.24 -6.40
CA GLY A 119 -14.60 -20.09 -6.86
C GLY A 119 -14.11 -21.44 -7.41
N ALA A 120 -15.07 -22.33 -7.71
CA ALA A 120 -14.78 -23.64 -8.28
C ALA A 120 -14.12 -23.58 -9.67
N ASP A 121 -14.23 -22.44 -10.36
CA ASP A 121 -13.57 -22.14 -11.64
C ASP A 121 -12.11 -21.69 -11.47
N GLY A 122 -11.63 -21.60 -10.22
CA GLY A 122 -10.27 -21.15 -9.90
C GLY A 122 -10.09 -19.64 -9.96
N THR A 123 -11.17 -18.86 -10.04
CA THR A 123 -11.09 -17.38 -10.09
C THR A 123 -11.62 -16.73 -8.82
N GLY A 124 -11.11 -15.56 -8.51
CA GLY A 124 -11.60 -14.74 -7.39
C GLY A 124 -11.12 -13.31 -7.50
N SER A 125 -11.89 -12.38 -6.95
CA SER A 125 -11.49 -11.00 -6.84
C SER A 125 -11.96 -10.37 -5.54
N VAL A 126 -11.18 -9.42 -5.04
CA VAL A 126 -11.52 -8.59 -3.88
C VAL A 126 -10.97 -7.19 -4.08
N THR A 127 -11.72 -6.19 -3.61
CA THR A 127 -11.24 -4.81 -3.54
C THR A 127 -11.42 -4.32 -2.12
N VAL A 128 -10.38 -3.74 -1.55
CA VAL A 128 -10.36 -3.26 -0.16
C VAL A 128 -9.59 -1.95 -0.06
N GLU A 129 -10.00 -1.09 0.87
CA GLU A 129 -9.23 0.08 1.29
C GLU A 129 -8.37 -0.27 2.50
N LEU A 130 -7.08 0.03 2.45
CA LEU A 130 -6.13 -0.09 3.55
C LEU A 130 -5.83 1.33 4.08
N PRO A 131 -6.53 1.79 5.12
CA PRO A 131 -6.48 3.21 5.52
C PRO A 131 -5.14 3.63 6.12
N ALA A 132 -4.37 2.71 6.67
CA ALA A 132 -3.02 2.98 7.17
C ALA A 132 -1.93 2.89 6.08
N GLY A 133 -2.32 2.55 4.85
CA GLY A 133 -1.40 2.40 3.73
C GLY A 133 -1.07 3.70 3.03
N THR A 134 0.18 3.81 2.54
CA THR A 134 0.62 4.90 1.65
C THR A 134 1.42 4.33 0.49
N MET A 135 1.33 4.94 -0.69
CA MET A 135 2.11 4.48 -1.84
C MET A 135 3.62 4.64 -1.61
N ASP A 136 4.05 5.65 -0.86
CA ASP A 136 5.46 5.83 -0.51
C ASP A 136 5.96 4.71 0.42
N GLY A 137 5.12 4.22 1.36
CA GLY A 137 5.48 3.09 2.19
C GLY A 137 5.38 1.73 1.47
N LEU A 138 4.53 1.62 0.44
CA LEU A 138 4.44 0.41 -0.38
C LEU A 138 5.64 0.26 -1.34
N LEU A 139 6.19 1.37 -1.78
CA LEU A 139 7.28 1.46 -2.77
C LEU A 139 8.56 2.07 -2.17
N ASP A 140 8.78 1.88 -0.88
CA ASP A 140 10.00 2.32 -0.20
C ASP A 140 11.23 1.50 -0.63
N ALA A 141 12.37 1.69 0.04
CA ALA A 141 13.62 1.05 -0.33
C ALA A 141 13.59 -0.50 -0.23
N ASP A 142 12.80 -1.04 0.70
CA ASP A 142 12.64 -2.48 0.91
C ASP A 142 11.53 -3.03 -0.02
N GLY A 143 10.67 -2.18 -0.53
CA GLY A 143 9.49 -2.51 -1.32
C GLY A 143 8.46 -3.27 -0.50
N ALA A 144 7.44 -3.78 -1.17
CA ALA A 144 6.42 -4.63 -0.57
C ALA A 144 6.00 -5.74 -1.54
N ALA A 145 5.44 -6.80 -0.98
CA ALA A 145 4.87 -7.90 -1.76
C ALA A 145 3.44 -8.18 -1.32
N PHE A 146 2.60 -8.68 -2.24
CA PHE A 146 1.30 -9.23 -1.90
C PHE A 146 1.40 -10.75 -1.84
N VAL A 147 0.87 -11.35 -0.77
CA VAL A 147 0.92 -12.79 -0.55
C VAL A 147 -0.49 -13.33 -0.40
N ILE A 148 -0.78 -14.46 -1.06
CA ILE A 148 -1.98 -15.27 -0.85
C ILE A 148 -1.57 -16.53 -0.09
N HIS A 149 -2.35 -16.88 0.93
CA HIS A 149 -2.07 -17.98 1.84
C HIS A 149 -2.92 -19.23 1.56
N ALA A 150 -2.51 -20.38 2.13
CA ALA A 150 -3.17 -21.67 1.90
C ALA A 150 -4.54 -21.77 2.59
N ASN A 151 -4.69 -21.12 3.74
CA ASN A 151 -5.91 -21.19 4.56
C ASN A 151 -6.56 -19.81 4.69
N ALA A 152 -7.81 -19.79 5.14
CA ALA A 152 -8.47 -18.56 5.55
C ALA A 152 -7.77 -17.90 6.74
N ASP A 153 -7.73 -16.57 6.72
CA ASP A 153 -7.37 -15.75 7.87
C ASP A 153 -8.54 -15.73 8.87
N ASP A 154 -8.26 -15.91 10.16
CA ASP A 154 -9.24 -15.83 11.25
C ASP A 154 -9.49 -14.39 11.74
N TYR A 155 -8.78 -13.40 11.20
CA TYR A 155 -8.84 -11.97 11.50
C TYR A 155 -8.48 -11.57 12.93
N LYS A 156 -7.81 -12.43 13.67
CA LYS A 156 -7.61 -12.23 15.11
C LYS A 156 -6.25 -12.70 15.61
N THR A 157 -5.78 -13.87 15.20
CA THR A 157 -4.60 -14.51 15.77
C THR A 157 -3.32 -13.89 15.24
N ASP A 158 -2.57 -13.20 16.10
CA ASP A 158 -1.25 -12.66 15.77
C ASP A 158 -0.23 -13.82 15.58
N PRO A 159 0.69 -13.75 14.61
CA PRO A 159 0.97 -12.63 13.71
C PRO A 159 0.30 -12.70 12.32
N SER A 160 -0.50 -13.72 12.01
CA SER A 160 -0.95 -13.94 10.62
C SER A 160 -2.31 -14.62 10.46
N GLY A 161 -3.17 -14.62 11.50
CA GLY A 161 -4.53 -15.14 11.41
C GLY A 161 -4.63 -16.63 11.11
N ASN A 162 -3.63 -17.44 11.49
CA ASN A 162 -3.57 -18.88 11.17
C ASN A 162 -3.70 -19.20 9.66
N SER A 163 -3.37 -18.23 8.77
CA SER A 163 -3.59 -18.35 7.34
C SER A 163 -2.69 -19.37 6.62
N GLY A 164 -1.76 -20.00 7.34
CA GLY A 164 -0.96 -21.12 6.83
C GLY A 164 0.15 -20.70 5.88
N GLY A 165 0.58 -21.64 5.03
CA GLY A 165 1.67 -21.44 4.07
C GLY A 165 1.32 -20.42 2.99
N ARG A 166 2.35 -19.89 2.30
CA ARG A 166 2.21 -18.90 1.24
C ARG A 166 2.16 -19.62 -0.11
N ILE A 167 1.11 -19.44 -0.89
CA ILE A 167 0.87 -20.18 -2.12
C ILE A 167 1.02 -19.34 -3.39
N ALA A 168 0.93 -18.02 -3.27
CA ALA A 168 1.24 -17.10 -4.34
C ALA A 168 1.82 -15.80 -3.77
N CYS A 169 2.70 -15.15 -4.56
CA CYS A 169 3.38 -13.94 -4.18
C CYS A 169 3.58 -13.04 -5.41
N GLY A 170 3.51 -11.72 -5.23
CA GLY A 170 3.80 -10.72 -6.24
C GLY A 170 4.44 -9.49 -5.63
N VAL A 171 5.53 -9.00 -6.22
CA VAL A 171 6.22 -7.78 -5.78
C VAL A 171 5.59 -6.57 -6.43
N PHE A 172 5.29 -5.54 -5.64
CA PHE A 172 4.77 -4.27 -6.16
C PHE A 172 5.85 -3.49 -6.91
N ALA A 173 5.47 -2.97 -8.06
CA ALA A 173 6.24 -2.02 -8.84
C ALA A 173 5.34 -0.87 -9.28
N ALA A 174 5.87 0.34 -9.37
CA ALA A 174 5.14 1.50 -9.86
C ALA A 174 4.59 1.24 -11.27
N ALA A 175 3.32 1.59 -11.51
CA ALA A 175 2.64 1.43 -12.79
C ALA A 175 2.68 2.71 -13.62
#